data_969177625b77399c89a5f077fd1be6e8
#
_entry.id   969177625b77399c89a5f077fd1be6e8
#
_cell.length_a   1.000
_cell.length_b   1.000
_cell.length_c   1.000
_cell.angle_alpha   90.00
_cell.angle_beta   90.00
_cell.angle_gamma   90.00
#
_symmetry.space_group_name_H-M   'P 1'
#
loop_
_entity.id
_entity.type
_entity.pdbx_description
1 polymer ?
#
loop_
_entity_poly.entity_id
_entity_poly.type
_entity_poly.pdbx_seq_one_letter_code
_entity_poly.pdbx_strand_id
1 'polypeptide(L)'
;PVIFWVMAIVISAAFIPIQLLELGEETGWREYLLPRQIKRLGIHKAVLLNSFLWGLAHLPLIYFGFNYSAHNPGAPWSNMAMMLLVCMTVGVICCYVTVVSGNAMYAAIVHGVINVIGEVPVFLSLRQENGLLGPNPTGFIGMAGMLLCAIVLFIRLSKIENRLTC
;
A
#
# COMPACT_ATOMS: atom_id res chain seq x y z
N PRO A 1 4.44 -10.51 29.17
CA PRO A 1 3.68 -9.28 29.42
C PRO A 1 4.46 -8.01 29.11
N VAL A 2 5.72 -7.86 29.59
CA VAL A 2 6.50 -6.63 29.37
C VAL A 2 6.72 -6.33 27.87
N ILE A 3 7.09 -7.33 27.09
CA ILE A 3 7.35 -7.17 25.64
C ILE A 3 6.10 -6.67 24.89
N PHE A 4 4.91 -7.10 25.31
CA PHE A 4 3.64 -6.62 24.75
C PHE A 4 3.44 -5.12 24.97
N TRP A 5 3.69 -4.63 26.18
CA TRP A 5 3.57 -3.21 26.50
C TRP A 5 4.62 -2.36 25.81
N VAL A 6 5.87 -2.86 25.71
CA VAL A 6 6.94 -2.19 24.97
C VAL A 6 6.56 -2.07 23.50
N MET A 7 6.09 -3.15 22.88
CA MET A 7 5.64 -3.13 21.49
C MET A 7 4.46 -2.17 21.29
N ALA A 8 3.48 -2.16 22.19
CA ALA A 8 2.34 -1.26 22.11
C ALA A 8 2.77 0.22 22.17
N ILE A 9 3.72 0.56 23.06
CA ILE A 9 4.27 1.91 23.18
C ILE A 9 5.03 2.30 21.91
N VAL A 10 5.90 1.43 21.40
CA VAL A 10 6.70 1.69 20.19
C VAL A 10 5.80 1.89 18.96
N ILE A 11 4.83 1.00 18.78
CA ILE A 11 3.86 1.11 17.67
C ILE A 11 3.06 2.41 17.78
N SER A 12 2.58 2.75 18.99
CA SER A 12 1.82 3.98 19.20
C SER A 12 2.67 5.24 18.97
N ALA A 13 3.92 5.23 19.38
CA ALA A 13 4.85 6.36 19.17
C ALA A 13 5.25 6.54 17.71
N ALA A 14 5.38 5.44 16.96
CA ALA A 14 5.70 5.48 15.53
C ALA A 14 4.48 5.85 14.66
N PHE A 15 3.26 5.56 15.13
CA PHE A 15 2.05 5.71 14.34
C PHE A 15 1.82 7.16 13.88
N ILE A 16 1.92 8.14 14.78
CA ILE A 16 1.63 9.56 14.45
C ILE A 16 2.59 10.13 13.40
N PRO A 17 3.93 10.05 13.55
CA PRO A 17 4.86 10.54 12.54
C PRO A 17 4.65 9.89 11.16
N ILE A 18 4.42 8.56 11.15
CA ILE A 18 4.16 7.84 9.89
C ILE A 18 2.87 8.33 9.25
N GLN A 19 1.78 8.50 10.02
CA GLN A 19 0.52 9.03 9.48
C GLN A 19 0.68 10.41 8.83
N LEU A 20 1.56 11.26 9.34
CA LEU A 20 1.83 12.58 8.74
C LEU A 20 2.59 12.45 7.41
N LEU A 21 3.53 11.51 7.31
CA LEU A 21 4.24 11.23 6.05
C LEU A 21 3.27 10.66 5.01
N GLU A 22 2.47 9.68 5.38
CA GLU A 22 1.47 9.06 4.51
C GLU A 22 0.41 10.07 4.06
N LEU A 23 -0.01 10.99 4.93
CA LEU A 23 -0.91 12.07 4.55
C LEU A 23 -0.30 12.95 3.45
N GLY A 24 1.00 13.24 3.53
CA GLY A 24 1.72 13.98 2.48
C GLY A 24 1.70 13.24 1.14
N GLU A 25 1.99 11.94 1.15
CA GLU A 25 1.92 11.10 -0.06
C GLU A 25 0.49 11.02 -0.62
N GLU A 26 -0.49 10.71 0.22
CA GLU A 26 -1.87 10.50 -0.20
C GLU A 26 -2.51 11.80 -0.70
N THR A 27 -2.10 12.96 -0.19
CA THR A 27 -2.51 14.27 -0.73
C THR A 27 -2.06 14.41 -2.18
N GLY A 28 -0.85 14.02 -2.52
CA GLY A 28 -0.35 14.06 -3.89
C GLY A 28 -1.05 13.03 -4.80
N TRP A 29 -1.07 11.78 -4.38
CA TRP A 29 -1.54 10.68 -5.21
C TRP A 29 -3.07 10.61 -5.30
N ARG A 30 -3.78 10.68 -4.16
CA ARG A 30 -5.22 10.39 -4.09
C ARG A 30 -6.09 11.63 -4.05
N GLU A 31 -5.63 12.73 -3.44
CA GLU A 31 -6.42 13.96 -3.43
C GLU A 31 -6.19 14.81 -4.68
N TYR A 32 -4.93 14.92 -5.13
CA TYR A 32 -4.61 15.76 -6.29
C TYR A 32 -4.69 15.02 -7.62
N LEU A 33 -3.95 13.90 -7.78
CA LEU A 33 -3.76 13.23 -9.07
C LEU A 33 -4.96 12.37 -9.47
N LEU A 34 -5.48 11.54 -8.55
CA LEU A 34 -6.53 10.57 -8.84
C LEU A 34 -7.81 11.22 -9.42
N PRO A 35 -8.37 12.31 -8.87
CA PRO A 35 -9.56 12.93 -9.44
C PRO A 35 -9.35 13.45 -10.87
N ARG A 36 -8.15 13.92 -11.18
CA ARG A 36 -7.78 14.37 -12.53
C ARG A 36 -7.68 13.23 -13.52
N GLN A 37 -7.16 12.09 -13.08
CA GLN A 37 -7.12 10.86 -13.87
C GLN A 37 -8.53 10.31 -14.11
N ILE A 38 -9.40 10.30 -13.10
CA ILE A 38 -10.79 9.83 -13.22
C ILE A 38 -11.55 10.64 -14.29
N LYS A 39 -11.41 11.96 -14.28
CA LYS A 39 -12.05 12.84 -15.28
C LYS A 39 -11.64 12.53 -16.73
N ARG A 40 -10.43 12.03 -16.94
CA ARG A 40 -9.87 11.79 -18.28
C ARG A 40 -10.02 10.35 -18.75
N LEU A 41 -9.96 9.38 -17.84
CA LEU A 41 -9.77 7.97 -18.15
C LEU A 41 -10.93 7.09 -17.69
N GLY A 42 -11.88 7.62 -16.89
CA GLY A 42 -12.84 6.83 -16.13
C GLY A 42 -12.18 6.18 -14.90
N ILE A 43 -13.01 5.71 -13.97
CA ILE A 43 -12.55 5.33 -12.63
C ILE A 43 -11.58 4.14 -12.63
N HIS A 44 -11.86 3.09 -13.40
CA HIS A 44 -11.06 1.87 -13.42
C HIS A 44 -9.64 2.09 -13.94
N LYS A 45 -9.53 2.77 -15.10
CA LYS A 45 -8.23 3.08 -15.70
C LYS A 45 -7.43 4.05 -14.81
N ALA A 46 -8.11 5.01 -14.20
CA ALA A 46 -7.50 5.97 -13.29
C ALA A 46 -6.91 5.28 -12.06
N VAL A 47 -7.65 4.39 -11.43
CA VAL A 47 -7.19 3.64 -10.25
C VAL A 47 -5.98 2.77 -10.59
N LEU A 48 -6.02 2.03 -11.71
CA LEU A 48 -4.87 1.21 -12.14
C LEU A 48 -3.65 2.09 -12.46
N LEU A 49 -3.83 3.17 -13.21
CA LEU A 49 -2.73 4.07 -13.57
C LEU A 49 -2.14 4.76 -12.33
N ASN A 50 -2.98 5.21 -11.40
CA ASN A 50 -2.54 5.85 -10.17
C ASN A 50 -1.69 4.90 -9.32
N SER A 51 -2.18 3.68 -9.10
CA SER A 51 -1.48 2.64 -8.35
C SER A 51 -0.15 2.24 -9.02
N PHE A 52 -0.15 2.12 -10.35
CA PHE A 52 1.05 1.81 -11.13
C PHE A 52 2.12 2.91 -11.03
N LEU A 53 1.73 4.18 -11.20
CA LEU A 53 2.65 5.31 -11.11
C LEU A 53 3.24 5.44 -9.68
N TRP A 54 2.42 5.19 -8.67
CA TRP A 54 2.88 5.13 -7.29
C TRP A 54 3.92 4.03 -7.08
N GLY A 55 3.69 2.84 -7.64
CA GLY A 55 4.67 1.75 -7.64
C GLY A 55 5.96 2.11 -8.36
N LEU A 56 5.87 2.76 -9.53
CA LEU A 56 7.05 3.23 -10.26
C LEU A 56 7.89 4.22 -9.44
N ALA A 57 7.25 5.10 -8.68
CA ALA A 57 7.95 6.06 -7.82
C ALA A 57 8.78 5.38 -6.71
N HIS A 58 8.42 4.16 -6.29
CA HIS A 58 9.18 3.39 -5.30
C HIS A 58 10.40 2.68 -5.89
N LEU A 59 10.43 2.40 -7.20
CA LEU A 59 11.46 1.54 -7.80
C LEU A 59 12.90 2.01 -7.56
N PRO A 60 13.23 3.31 -7.58
CA PRO A 60 14.59 3.75 -7.26
C PRO A 60 15.02 3.36 -5.84
N LEU A 61 14.14 3.51 -4.85
CA LEU A 61 14.44 3.14 -3.47
C LEU A 61 14.65 1.62 -3.32
N ILE A 62 13.79 0.83 -3.99
CA ILE A 62 13.89 -0.62 -3.97
C ILE A 62 15.18 -1.11 -4.66
N TYR A 63 15.58 -0.45 -5.73
CA TYR A 63 16.83 -0.75 -6.43
C TYR A 63 18.04 -0.62 -5.49
N PHE A 64 18.03 0.37 -4.60
CA PHE A 64 19.09 0.60 -3.60
C PHE A 64 18.89 -0.22 -2.30
N GLY A 65 17.96 -1.16 -2.25
CA GLY A 65 17.82 -2.11 -1.14
C GLY A 65 16.82 -1.71 -0.06
N PHE A 66 15.94 -0.73 -0.32
CA PHE A 66 14.87 -0.40 0.62
C PHE A 66 13.81 -1.53 0.65
N ASN A 67 13.33 -1.89 1.83
CA ASN A 67 12.33 -2.94 2.12
C ASN A 67 12.70 -4.38 1.76
N TYR A 68 13.66 -4.61 0.89
CA TYR A 68 14.00 -5.95 0.43
C TYR A 68 15.50 -6.21 0.50
N SER A 69 15.87 -7.44 0.85
CA SER A 69 17.26 -7.86 0.88
C SER A 69 17.85 -7.91 -0.53
N ALA A 70 19.09 -7.43 -0.66
CA ALA A 70 19.88 -7.61 -1.89
C ALA A 70 20.21 -9.09 -2.17
N HIS A 71 20.03 -9.98 -1.18
CA HIS A 71 20.26 -11.42 -1.31
C HIS A 71 19.03 -12.20 -1.78
N ASN A 72 17.89 -11.53 -2.01
CA ASN A 72 16.71 -12.20 -2.57
C ASN A 72 17.02 -12.76 -3.97
N PRO A 73 16.48 -13.94 -4.32
CA PRO A 73 16.64 -14.49 -5.66
C PRO A 73 16.16 -13.52 -6.74
N GLY A 74 17.05 -13.20 -7.68
CA GLY A 74 16.75 -12.27 -8.78
C GLY A 74 16.74 -10.78 -8.42
N ALA A 75 17.24 -10.41 -7.22
CA ALA A 75 17.41 -9.00 -6.85
C ALA A 75 18.36 -8.27 -7.82
N PRO A 76 18.14 -6.96 -8.07
CA PRO A 76 17.07 -6.12 -7.55
C PRO A 76 15.74 -6.26 -8.29
N TRP A 77 15.69 -6.92 -9.43
CA TRP A 77 14.53 -6.95 -10.32
C TRP A 77 13.31 -7.65 -9.71
N SER A 78 13.52 -8.76 -9.01
CA SER A 78 12.46 -9.45 -8.28
C SER A 78 11.87 -8.60 -7.16
N ASN A 79 12.71 -7.84 -6.45
CA ASN A 79 12.30 -6.90 -5.41
C ASN A 79 11.43 -5.77 -6.01
N MET A 80 11.87 -5.20 -7.14
CA MET A 80 11.14 -4.15 -7.85
C MET A 80 9.78 -4.65 -8.36
N ALA A 81 9.73 -5.85 -8.93
CA ALA A 81 8.48 -6.46 -9.39
C ALA A 81 7.52 -6.71 -8.23
N MET A 82 8.03 -7.18 -7.09
CA MET A 82 7.21 -7.41 -5.89
C MET A 82 6.67 -6.08 -5.34
N MET A 83 7.50 -5.04 -5.22
CA MET A 83 7.04 -3.72 -4.75
C MET A 83 5.97 -3.15 -5.69
N LEU A 84 6.14 -3.30 -7.00
CA LEU A 84 5.12 -2.84 -7.95
C LEU A 84 3.78 -3.56 -7.71
N LEU A 85 3.80 -4.87 -7.47
CA LEU A 85 2.60 -5.64 -7.15
C LEU A 85 1.97 -5.19 -5.82
N VAL A 86 2.78 -4.92 -4.79
CA VAL A 86 2.33 -4.37 -3.51
C VAL A 86 1.65 -3.01 -3.71
N CYS A 87 2.30 -2.10 -4.41
CA CYS A 87 1.76 -0.77 -4.69
C CYS A 87 0.49 -0.83 -5.56
N MET A 88 0.40 -1.76 -6.50
CA MET A 88 -0.84 -2.01 -7.24
C MET A 88 -1.97 -2.48 -6.31
N THR A 89 -1.67 -3.36 -5.38
CA THR A 89 -2.64 -3.90 -4.42
C THR A 89 -3.12 -2.84 -3.43
N VAL A 90 -2.20 -2.23 -2.71
CA VAL A 90 -2.50 -1.21 -1.69
C VAL A 90 -3.06 0.05 -2.35
N GLY A 91 -2.53 0.42 -3.51
CA GLY A 91 -2.98 1.57 -4.28
C GLY A 91 -4.45 1.48 -4.69
N VAL A 92 -4.92 0.31 -5.12
CA VAL A 92 -6.35 0.09 -5.41
C VAL A 92 -7.20 0.30 -4.16
N ILE A 93 -6.76 -0.21 -3.00
CA ILE A 93 -7.48 -0.04 -1.73
C ILE A 93 -7.55 1.45 -1.35
N CYS A 94 -6.42 2.15 -1.38
CA CYS A 94 -6.34 3.58 -1.07
C CYS A 94 -7.19 4.43 -2.04
N CYS A 95 -7.12 4.15 -3.35
CA CYS A 95 -7.97 4.81 -4.33
C CYS A 95 -9.46 4.57 -4.07
N TYR A 96 -9.85 3.33 -3.79
CA TYR A 96 -11.25 2.99 -3.49
C TYR A 96 -11.76 3.75 -2.25
N VAL A 97 -11.00 3.72 -1.16
CA VAL A 97 -11.37 4.41 0.08
C VAL A 97 -11.49 5.92 -0.15
N THR A 98 -10.58 6.53 -0.91
CA THR A 98 -10.65 7.94 -1.26
C THR A 98 -11.88 8.27 -2.11
N VAL A 99 -12.18 7.45 -3.11
CA VAL A 99 -13.36 7.68 -3.98
C VAL A 99 -14.66 7.58 -3.21
N VAL A 100 -14.77 6.61 -2.29
CA VAL A 100 -15.99 6.41 -1.49
C VAL A 100 -16.16 7.47 -0.42
N SER A 101 -15.09 7.86 0.24
CA SER A 101 -15.14 8.85 1.34
C SER A 101 -15.08 10.29 0.86
N GLY A 102 -14.57 10.54 -0.35
CA GLY A 102 -14.28 11.88 -0.86
C GLY A 102 -13.10 12.56 -0.17
N ASN A 103 -12.27 11.82 0.57
CA ASN A 103 -11.18 12.40 1.38
C ASN A 103 -9.97 11.45 1.45
N ALA A 104 -8.79 11.94 1.05
CA ALA A 104 -7.54 11.18 1.06
C ALA A 104 -7.01 10.87 2.47
N MET A 105 -7.50 11.51 3.52
CA MET A 105 -7.13 11.21 4.90
C MET A 105 -7.41 9.74 5.26
N TYR A 106 -8.51 9.18 4.77
CA TYR A 106 -8.82 7.77 5.02
C TYR A 106 -7.85 6.82 4.30
N ALA A 107 -7.36 7.20 3.12
CA ALA A 107 -6.29 6.46 2.45
C ALA A 107 -4.98 6.56 3.24
N ALA A 108 -4.62 7.72 3.76
CA ALA A 108 -3.45 7.88 4.62
C ALA A 108 -3.52 7.01 5.88
N ILE A 109 -4.69 6.91 6.53
CA ILE A 109 -4.87 6.00 7.67
C ILE A 109 -4.66 4.55 7.26
N VAL A 110 -5.24 4.10 6.15
CA VAL A 110 -5.09 2.73 5.65
C VAL A 110 -3.62 2.45 5.32
N HIS A 111 -2.96 3.35 4.60
CA HIS A 111 -1.56 3.26 4.22
C HIS A 111 -0.66 3.17 5.46
N GLY A 112 -0.79 4.10 6.40
CA GLY A 112 0.01 4.11 7.61
C GLY A 112 -0.24 2.90 8.52
N VAL A 113 -1.47 2.38 8.60
CA VAL A 113 -1.76 1.13 9.30
C VAL A 113 -1.00 -0.04 8.67
N ILE A 114 -0.96 -0.13 7.35
CA ILE A 114 -0.21 -1.17 6.64
C ILE A 114 1.29 -1.05 6.95
N ASN A 115 1.84 0.17 6.91
CA ASN A 115 3.27 0.41 7.17
C ASN A 115 3.68 0.14 8.63
N VAL A 116 2.84 0.46 9.60
CA VAL A 116 3.17 0.24 11.03
C VAL A 116 2.86 -1.18 11.47
N ILE A 117 1.64 -1.66 11.23
CA ILE A 117 1.20 -2.97 11.75
C ILE A 117 1.75 -4.11 10.89
N GLY A 118 1.96 -3.87 9.61
CA GLY A 118 2.50 -4.84 8.69
C GLY A 118 3.90 -5.33 9.03
N GLU A 119 4.71 -4.51 9.70
CA GLU A 119 6.05 -4.90 10.14
C GLU A 119 6.05 -5.79 11.41
N VAL A 120 4.94 -5.85 12.15
CA VAL A 120 4.86 -6.66 13.39
C VAL A 120 5.19 -8.14 13.17
N PRO A 121 4.71 -8.83 12.10
CA PRO A 121 5.05 -10.21 11.85
C PRO A 121 6.56 -10.45 11.65
N VAL A 122 7.27 -9.47 11.06
CA VAL A 122 8.72 -9.54 10.86
C VAL A 122 9.46 -9.52 12.20
N PHE A 123 9.06 -8.63 13.10
CA PHE A 123 9.65 -8.56 14.47
C PHE A 123 9.36 -9.80 15.32
N LEU A 124 8.26 -10.50 15.04
CA LEU A 124 7.89 -11.72 15.76
C LEU A 124 8.44 -12.99 15.10
N SER A 125 8.98 -12.90 13.91
CA SER A 125 9.55 -14.06 13.20
C SER A 125 10.88 -14.48 13.83
N LEU A 126 10.99 -15.78 14.14
CA LEU A 126 12.23 -16.39 14.67
C LEU A 126 13.17 -16.83 13.55
N ARG A 127 12.82 -16.65 12.30
CA ARG A 127 13.61 -17.03 11.13
C ARG A 127 13.85 -15.84 10.23
N GLN A 128 14.98 -15.84 9.53
CA GLN A 128 15.18 -14.96 8.39
C GLN A 128 14.28 -15.45 7.26
N GLU A 129 13.20 -14.70 7.04
CA GLU A 129 12.24 -15.00 5.98
C GLU A 129 12.75 -14.47 4.63
N ASN A 130 12.36 -15.16 3.56
CA ASN A 130 12.53 -14.62 2.23
C ASN A 130 11.58 -13.43 2.07
N GLY A 131 12.13 -12.22 1.94
CA GLY A 131 11.35 -10.98 1.87
C GLY A 131 10.36 -10.93 0.71
N LEU A 132 10.53 -11.76 -0.33
CA LEU A 132 9.58 -11.87 -1.44
C LEU A 132 8.35 -12.72 -1.08
N LEU A 133 8.53 -13.71 -0.20
CA LEU A 133 7.41 -14.55 0.25
C LEU A 133 6.66 -13.93 1.43
N GLY A 134 7.35 -13.20 2.25
CA GLY A 134 6.74 -12.56 3.42
C GLY A 134 6.85 -13.42 4.66
N PRO A 135 6.43 -12.98 5.85
CA PRO A 135 5.04 -12.75 6.27
C PRO A 135 4.58 -11.29 6.26
N ASN A 136 5.45 -10.35 5.97
CA ASN A 136 5.10 -8.93 5.94
C ASN A 136 4.19 -8.57 4.74
N PRO A 137 3.51 -7.43 4.76
CA PRO A 137 2.62 -6.98 3.69
C PRO A 137 3.32 -6.77 2.34
N THR A 138 4.64 -6.56 2.37
CA THR A 138 5.47 -6.42 1.17
C THR A 138 5.87 -7.76 0.56
N GLY A 139 5.54 -8.89 1.21
CA GLY A 139 5.74 -10.25 0.70
C GLY A 139 4.45 -10.86 0.16
N PHE A 140 4.59 -11.85 -0.71
CA PHE A 140 3.46 -12.46 -1.42
C PHE A 140 2.40 -13.07 -0.48
N ILE A 141 2.84 -13.78 0.57
CA ILE A 141 1.94 -14.43 1.54
C ILE A 141 1.23 -13.38 2.40
N GLY A 142 1.98 -12.40 2.94
CA GLY A 142 1.41 -11.34 3.76
C GLY A 142 0.46 -10.44 3.00
N MET A 143 0.70 -10.24 1.69
CA MET A 143 -0.15 -9.44 0.81
C MET A 143 -1.43 -10.17 0.36
N ALA A 144 -1.49 -11.50 0.43
CA ALA A 144 -2.56 -12.29 -0.22
C ALA A 144 -3.97 -11.83 0.16
N GLY A 145 -4.21 -11.57 1.45
CA GLY A 145 -5.51 -11.06 1.93
C GLY A 145 -5.85 -9.67 1.39
N MET A 146 -4.86 -8.78 1.31
CA MET A 146 -5.02 -7.44 0.73
C MET A 146 -5.28 -7.51 -0.77
N LEU A 147 -4.64 -8.42 -1.47
CA LEU A 147 -4.85 -8.64 -2.92
C LEU A 147 -6.29 -9.09 -3.20
N LEU A 148 -6.82 -10.03 -2.43
CA LEU A 148 -8.22 -10.43 -2.54
C LEU A 148 -9.17 -9.26 -2.25
N CYS A 149 -8.88 -8.49 -1.20
CA CYS A 149 -9.63 -7.27 -0.89
C CYS A 149 -9.59 -6.27 -2.05
N ALA A 150 -8.41 -5.98 -2.60
CA ALA A 150 -8.23 -5.06 -3.72
C ALA A 150 -9.04 -5.49 -4.96
N ILE A 151 -9.03 -6.78 -5.30
CA ILE A 151 -9.82 -7.33 -6.42
C ILE A 151 -11.32 -7.06 -6.19
N VAL A 152 -11.83 -7.38 -5.00
CA VAL A 152 -13.25 -7.17 -4.67
C VAL A 152 -13.62 -5.69 -4.73
N LEU A 153 -12.76 -4.81 -4.19
CA LEU A 153 -12.99 -3.37 -4.19
C LEU A 153 -12.92 -2.80 -5.62
N PHE A 154 -11.97 -3.28 -6.43
CA PHE A 154 -11.87 -2.88 -7.83
C PHE A 154 -13.13 -3.22 -8.65
N ILE A 155 -13.68 -4.42 -8.46
CA ILE A 155 -14.95 -4.82 -9.09
C ILE A 155 -16.10 -3.92 -8.60
N ARG A 156 -16.11 -3.54 -7.33
CA ARG A 156 -17.14 -2.65 -6.77
C ARG A 156 -17.11 -1.22 -7.32
N LEU A 157 -15.98 -0.76 -7.87
CA LEU A 157 -15.89 0.57 -8.51
C LEU A 157 -16.92 0.75 -9.64
N SER A 158 -17.28 -0.31 -10.38
CA SER A 158 -18.32 -0.25 -11.42
C SER A 158 -19.67 0.24 -10.90
N LYS A 159 -20.03 -0.13 -9.66
CA LYS A 159 -21.28 0.31 -9.03
C LYS A 159 -21.25 1.79 -8.65
N ILE A 160 -20.06 2.31 -8.35
CA ILE A 160 -19.87 3.72 -7.99
C ILE A 160 -19.90 4.57 -9.27
N GLU A 161 -19.21 4.14 -10.32
CA GLU A 161 -19.18 4.83 -11.63
C GLU A 161 -20.61 5.02 -12.16
N ASN A 162 -21.44 3.97 -12.12
CA ASN A 162 -22.83 4.03 -12.54
C ASN A 162 -23.69 5.02 -11.72
N ARG A 163 -23.35 5.26 -10.46
CA ARG A 163 -24.07 6.26 -9.62
C ARG A 163 -23.63 7.70 -9.89
N LEU A 164 -22.43 7.89 -10.42
CA LEU A 164 -21.92 9.23 -10.75
C LEU A 164 -22.33 9.67 -12.17
N THR A 165 -22.81 8.75 -13.01
CA THR A 165 -23.25 8.99 -14.39
C THR A 165 -24.78 9.09 -14.54
N CYS A 166 -25.55 8.76 -13.50
CA CYS A 166 -27.00 8.97 -13.42
C CYS A 166 -27.33 10.28 -12.71
#